data_fec6a630fd823702d109974e7dbb6324
#
_entry.id   fec6a630fd823702d109974e7dbb6324
#
_cell.length_a   1.000
_cell.length_b   1.000
_cell.length_c   1.000
_cell.angle_alpha   90.00
_cell.angle_beta   90.00
_cell.angle_gamma   90.00
#
_symmetry.space_group_name_H-M   'P 1'
#
loop_
_entity.id
_entity.type
_entity.pdbx_description
1 polymer ?
#
loop_
_entity_poly.entity_id
_entity_poly.type
_entity_poly.pdbx_seq_one_letter_code
_entity_poly.pdbx_strand_id
1 'polypeptide(L)'
;MNLTVTTKSATETIEFGRKIGSQLKGGDVIALIGPLGSGKTHLIKGIVKGLGAEDAYNEVTSPTFVLVNEYTGRLDIFHIDAYRLDSIAQFEQIGFDDYCYPDSVVLIEWADKVEAALAGIKYIKVELAHLGPDNRAIKITNAPGYIKF
;
A
#
# COMPACT_ATOMS: atom_id res chain seq x y z
N MET A 1 -10.07 -3.40 13.08
CA MET A 1 -9.02 -3.25 14.12
C MET A 1 -8.19 -2.02 13.82
N ASN A 2 -7.89 -1.23 14.82
CA ASN A 2 -7.02 -0.06 14.69
C ASN A 2 -5.74 -0.29 15.50
N LEU A 3 -4.61 0.02 14.91
CA LEU A 3 -3.30 -0.18 15.53
C LEU A 3 -2.38 0.97 15.17
N THR A 4 -1.54 1.38 16.12
CA THR A 4 -0.44 2.31 15.84
C THR A 4 0.87 1.65 16.23
N VAL A 5 1.84 1.65 15.31
CA VAL A 5 3.16 1.04 15.47
C VAL A 5 4.21 2.09 15.18
N THR A 6 5.32 2.05 15.90
CA THR A 6 6.49 2.89 15.62
C THR A 6 7.61 2.01 15.06
N THR A 7 8.17 2.41 13.92
CA THR A 7 9.39 1.80 13.39
C THR A 7 10.54 2.79 13.52
N LYS A 8 11.77 2.28 13.71
CA LYS A 8 12.95 3.10 14.02
C LYS A 8 13.96 3.15 12.88
N SER A 9 13.70 2.45 11.79
CA SER A 9 14.59 2.41 10.63
C SER A 9 13.81 1.98 9.38
N ALA A 10 14.42 2.21 8.21
CA ALA A 10 13.87 1.73 6.95
C ALA A 10 13.72 0.20 6.98
N THR A 11 14.71 -0.51 7.55
CA THR A 11 14.67 -1.96 7.68
C THR A 11 13.47 -2.43 8.51
N GLU A 12 13.19 -1.77 9.63
CA GLU A 12 12.02 -2.10 10.46
C GLU A 12 10.70 -1.83 9.71
N THR A 13 10.64 -0.73 8.96
CA THR A 13 9.45 -0.41 8.16
C THR A 13 9.21 -1.47 7.08
N ILE A 14 10.26 -1.89 6.38
CA ILE A 14 10.18 -2.95 5.37
C ILE A 14 9.73 -4.27 6.02
N GLU A 15 10.31 -4.63 7.16
CA GLU A 15 9.96 -5.88 7.86
C GLU A 15 8.50 -5.86 8.35
N PHE A 16 8.02 -4.73 8.81
CA PHE A 16 6.63 -4.57 9.18
C PHE A 16 5.71 -4.75 7.96
N GLY A 17 6.09 -4.18 6.83
CA GLY A 17 5.38 -4.39 5.55
C GLY A 17 5.38 -5.85 5.12
N ARG A 18 6.52 -6.54 5.26
CA ARG A 18 6.62 -7.98 4.94
C ARG A 18 5.64 -8.80 5.79
N LYS A 19 5.55 -8.50 7.07
CA LYS A 19 4.62 -9.17 7.96
C LYS A 19 3.16 -8.97 7.52
N ILE A 20 2.79 -7.77 7.12
CA ILE A 20 1.46 -7.49 6.58
C ILE A 20 1.25 -8.27 5.28
N GLY A 21 2.17 -8.15 4.34
CA GLY A 21 2.09 -8.77 3.02
C GLY A 21 1.91 -10.28 3.08
N SER A 22 2.59 -10.94 4.01
CA SER A 22 2.49 -12.40 4.18
C SER A 22 1.09 -12.86 4.60
N GLN A 23 0.27 -11.96 5.13
CA GLN A 23 -1.06 -12.28 5.64
C GLN A 23 -2.19 -11.76 4.76
N LEU A 24 -1.90 -10.96 3.73
CA LEU A 24 -2.92 -10.43 2.83
C LEU A 24 -3.58 -11.56 2.03
N LYS A 25 -4.85 -11.36 1.74
CA LYS A 25 -5.67 -12.27 0.93
C LYS A 25 -6.09 -11.60 -0.36
N GLY A 26 -6.44 -12.41 -1.34
CA GLY A 26 -6.96 -11.89 -2.60
C GLY A 26 -8.20 -11.05 -2.38
N GLY A 27 -8.26 -9.92 -3.07
CA GLY A 27 -9.30 -8.92 -2.91
C GLY A 27 -8.97 -7.79 -1.92
N ASP A 28 -7.88 -7.90 -1.16
CA ASP A 28 -7.49 -6.84 -0.24
C ASP A 28 -7.02 -5.59 -0.99
N VAL A 29 -7.44 -4.43 -0.48
CA VAL A 29 -7.02 -3.11 -0.96
C VAL A 29 -6.38 -2.37 0.20
N ILE A 30 -5.20 -1.80 -0.04
CA ILE A 30 -4.49 -1.00 0.97
C ILE A 30 -4.35 0.43 0.46
N ALA A 31 -4.89 1.37 1.22
CA ALA A 31 -4.77 2.79 0.96
C ALA A 31 -3.67 3.38 1.84
N LEU A 32 -2.60 3.88 1.22
CA LEU A 32 -1.45 4.45 1.91
C LEU A 32 -1.48 5.96 1.84
N ILE A 33 -1.42 6.59 3.00
CA ILE A 33 -1.48 8.04 3.17
C ILE A 33 -0.29 8.48 3.99
N GLY A 34 0.35 9.57 3.58
CA GLY A 34 1.47 10.14 4.32
C GLY A 34 2.22 11.14 3.46
N PRO A 35 2.93 12.09 4.09
CA PRO A 35 3.70 13.08 3.36
C PRO A 35 4.85 12.45 2.59
N LEU A 36 5.43 13.22 1.68
CA LEU A 36 6.61 12.81 0.94
C LEU A 36 7.73 12.42 1.92
N GLY A 37 8.40 11.30 1.65
CA GLY A 37 9.45 10.80 2.52
C GLY A 37 8.97 10.14 3.82
N SER A 38 7.68 9.87 3.97
CA SER A 38 7.13 9.24 5.19
C SER A 38 7.42 7.74 5.31
N GLY A 39 8.00 7.11 4.27
CA GLY A 39 8.31 5.69 4.28
C GLY A 39 7.31 4.81 3.55
N LYS A 40 6.38 5.40 2.78
CA LYS A 40 5.40 4.64 1.99
C LYS A 40 6.08 3.62 1.07
N THR A 41 7.12 4.04 0.35
CA THR A 41 7.86 3.16 -0.56
C THR A 41 8.52 1.99 0.18
N HIS A 42 9.12 2.24 1.34
CA HIS A 42 9.72 1.18 2.17
C HIS A 42 8.66 0.18 2.64
N LEU A 43 7.52 0.67 3.06
CA LEU A 43 6.43 -0.21 3.49
C LEU A 43 5.92 -1.07 2.33
N ILE A 44 5.77 -0.48 1.14
CA ILE A 44 5.35 -1.20 -0.07
C ILE A 44 6.38 -2.27 -0.44
N LYS A 45 7.68 -1.95 -0.37
CA LYS A 45 8.74 -2.96 -0.59
C LYS A 45 8.55 -4.17 0.30
N GLY A 46 8.26 -3.93 1.58
CA GLY A 46 7.98 -5.00 2.52
C GLY A 46 6.75 -5.81 2.15
N ILE A 47 5.65 -5.14 1.84
CA ILE A 47 4.39 -5.79 1.46
C ILE A 47 4.58 -6.67 0.23
N VAL A 48 5.25 -6.16 -0.80
CA VAL A 48 5.54 -6.89 -2.04
C VAL A 48 6.39 -8.14 -1.74
N LYS A 49 7.40 -7.99 -0.89
CA LYS A 49 8.23 -9.11 -0.45
C LYS A 49 7.40 -10.16 0.31
N GLY A 50 6.53 -9.71 1.22
CA GLY A 50 5.65 -10.60 1.98
C GLY A 50 4.66 -11.35 1.11
N LEU A 51 4.27 -10.77 -0.02
CA LEU A 51 3.42 -11.43 -1.02
C LEU A 51 4.18 -12.40 -1.92
N GLY A 52 5.48 -12.59 -1.70
CA GLY A 52 6.28 -13.55 -2.45
C GLY A 52 6.84 -13.02 -3.76
N ALA A 53 6.74 -11.72 -4.03
CA ALA A 53 7.32 -11.10 -5.22
C ALA A 53 8.73 -10.58 -4.93
N GLU A 54 9.58 -11.44 -4.36
CA GLU A 54 10.94 -11.06 -3.93
C GLU A 54 11.81 -10.59 -5.07
N ASP A 55 11.64 -11.14 -6.27
CA ASP A 55 12.40 -10.74 -7.45
C ASP A 55 12.10 -9.28 -7.85
N ALA A 56 10.92 -8.79 -7.53
CA ALA A 56 10.51 -7.41 -7.81
C ALA A 56 10.88 -6.44 -6.68
N TYR A 57 11.38 -6.93 -5.56
CA TYR A 57 11.65 -6.12 -4.36
C TYR A 57 12.49 -4.88 -4.66
N ASN A 58 13.57 -5.03 -5.42
CA ASN A 58 14.46 -3.93 -5.77
C ASN A 58 13.87 -3.00 -6.84
N GLU A 59 12.81 -3.42 -7.50
CA GLU A 59 12.14 -2.64 -8.54
C GLU A 59 11.02 -1.78 -7.98
N VAL A 60 10.68 -1.93 -6.69
CA VAL A 60 9.62 -1.14 -6.09
C VAL A 60 10.06 0.31 -5.94
N THR A 61 9.43 1.15 -6.74
CA THR A 61 9.58 2.61 -6.69
C THR A 61 8.18 3.21 -6.88
N SER A 62 8.02 4.46 -6.49
CA SER A 62 6.76 5.15 -6.82
C SER A 62 6.63 5.24 -8.34
N PRO A 63 5.48 4.86 -8.94
CA PRO A 63 5.28 4.97 -10.38
C PRO A 63 5.37 6.44 -10.81
N THR A 64 6.44 6.80 -11.55
CA THR A 64 6.70 8.20 -11.89
C THR A 64 6.06 8.60 -13.22
N PHE A 65 6.17 7.75 -14.23
CA PHE A 65 5.65 8.01 -15.57
C PHE A 65 4.45 7.13 -15.89
N VAL A 66 4.39 5.96 -15.28
CA VAL A 66 3.28 5.02 -15.37
C VAL A 66 2.56 5.11 -14.03
N LEU A 67 1.24 5.30 -14.04
CA LEU A 67 0.46 5.45 -12.81
C LEU A 67 0.27 4.13 -12.06
N VAL A 68 0.53 2.99 -12.70
CA VAL A 68 0.34 1.66 -12.13
C VAL A 68 1.55 0.79 -12.41
N ASN A 69 2.13 0.20 -11.36
CA ASN A 69 3.12 -0.86 -11.48
C ASN A 69 2.48 -2.21 -11.12
N GLU A 70 2.88 -3.26 -11.84
CA GLU A 70 2.41 -4.62 -11.57
C GLU A 70 3.56 -5.48 -11.10
N TYR A 71 3.30 -6.31 -10.08
CA TYR A 71 4.24 -7.32 -9.60
C TYR A 71 3.49 -8.64 -9.44
N THR A 72 4.19 -9.75 -9.59
CA THR A 72 3.58 -11.08 -9.44
C THR A 72 4.22 -11.83 -8.28
N GLY A 73 3.43 -12.14 -7.28
CA GLY A 73 3.79 -13.01 -6.17
C GLY A 73 2.79 -14.17 -6.08
N ARG A 74 2.43 -14.57 -4.85
CA ARG A 74 1.32 -15.54 -4.68
C ARG A 74 -0.03 -14.94 -5.09
N LEU A 75 -0.10 -13.63 -5.19
CA LEU A 75 -1.23 -12.86 -5.72
C LEU A 75 -0.69 -11.86 -6.74
N ASP A 76 -1.54 -11.40 -7.64
CA ASP A 76 -1.20 -10.29 -8.53
C ASP A 76 -1.24 -8.99 -7.73
N ILE A 77 -0.22 -8.16 -7.89
CA ILE A 77 -0.06 -6.93 -7.11
C ILE A 77 -0.12 -5.74 -8.05
N PHE A 78 -1.03 -4.81 -7.77
CA PHE A 78 -1.15 -3.56 -8.51
C PHE A 78 -0.83 -2.40 -7.58
N HIS A 79 0.21 -1.64 -7.91
CA HIS A 79 0.69 -0.50 -7.14
C HIS A 79 0.34 0.78 -7.90
N ILE A 80 -0.63 1.52 -7.40
CA ILE A 80 -1.15 2.74 -8.01
C ILE A 80 -0.61 3.96 -7.25
N ASP A 81 -0.10 4.95 -7.99
CA ASP A 81 0.27 6.24 -7.41
C ASP A 81 -0.78 7.28 -7.82
N ALA A 82 -1.55 7.78 -6.85
CA ALA A 82 -2.59 8.76 -7.07
C ALA A 82 -2.08 10.22 -6.95
N TYR A 83 -0.80 10.44 -6.70
CA TYR A 83 -0.25 11.77 -6.47
C TYR A 83 -0.52 12.74 -7.63
N ARG A 84 -0.41 12.27 -8.87
CA ARG A 84 -0.55 13.09 -10.07
C ARG A 84 -1.97 13.13 -10.64
N LEU A 85 -2.89 12.46 -9.98
CA LEU A 85 -4.28 12.46 -10.45
C LEU A 85 -4.97 13.76 -10.02
N ASP A 86 -5.65 14.39 -10.96
CA ASP A 86 -6.36 15.66 -10.74
C ASP A 86 -7.81 15.45 -10.32
N SER A 87 -8.35 14.27 -10.54
CA SER A 87 -9.77 13.98 -10.28
C SER A 87 -10.02 12.50 -10.02
N ILE A 88 -11.16 12.23 -9.40
CA ILE A 88 -11.69 10.87 -9.22
C ILE A 88 -11.93 10.20 -10.58
N ALA A 89 -12.40 10.95 -11.59
CA ALA A 89 -12.61 10.42 -12.92
C ALA A 89 -11.31 9.88 -13.52
N GLN A 90 -10.18 10.57 -13.36
CA GLN A 90 -8.89 10.07 -13.82
C GLN A 90 -8.49 8.76 -13.11
N PHE A 91 -8.76 8.66 -11.81
CA PHE A 91 -8.51 7.43 -11.06
C PHE A 91 -9.34 6.27 -11.61
N GLU A 92 -10.61 6.50 -11.92
CA GLU A 92 -11.47 5.49 -12.51
C GLU A 92 -10.99 5.08 -13.90
N GLN A 93 -10.48 6.02 -14.69
CA GLN A 93 -9.98 5.78 -16.05
C GLN A 93 -8.75 4.88 -16.10
N ILE A 94 -7.93 4.84 -15.05
CA ILE A 94 -6.77 3.93 -15.02
C ILE A 94 -7.18 2.47 -14.81
N GLY A 95 -8.45 2.21 -14.50
CA GLY A 95 -8.99 0.86 -14.43
C GLY A 95 -8.95 0.23 -13.04
N PHE A 96 -9.05 1.04 -11.98
CA PHE A 96 -9.02 0.55 -10.60
C PHE A 96 -9.95 -0.64 -10.37
N ASP A 97 -11.19 -0.56 -10.87
CA ASP A 97 -12.16 -1.65 -10.68
C ASP A 97 -11.71 -2.95 -11.34
N ASP A 98 -11.00 -2.86 -12.47
CA ASP A 98 -10.47 -4.03 -13.18
C ASP A 98 -9.32 -4.70 -12.44
N TYR A 99 -8.62 -3.97 -11.57
CA TYR A 99 -7.53 -4.51 -10.76
C TYR A 99 -8.02 -5.20 -9.48
N CYS A 100 -9.26 -4.98 -9.09
CA CYS A 100 -9.85 -5.55 -7.87
C CYS A 100 -10.55 -6.87 -8.21
N TYR A 101 -9.84 -8.00 -8.10
CA TYR A 101 -10.41 -9.32 -8.31
C TYR A 101 -9.87 -10.30 -7.26
N PRO A 102 -10.45 -11.53 -7.17
CA PRO A 102 -10.15 -12.44 -6.04
C PRO A 102 -8.70 -12.87 -5.89
N ASP A 103 -7.88 -12.78 -6.94
CA ASP A 103 -6.47 -13.18 -6.89
C ASP A 103 -5.53 -11.98 -6.91
N SER A 104 -6.01 -10.78 -6.61
CA SER A 104 -5.21 -9.56 -6.63
C SER A 104 -5.18 -8.84 -5.28
N VAL A 105 -4.15 -8.03 -5.12
CA VAL A 105 -4.02 -7.03 -4.05
C VAL A 105 -3.73 -5.69 -4.72
N VAL A 106 -4.42 -4.64 -4.30
CA VAL A 106 -4.22 -3.28 -4.82
C VAL A 106 -3.63 -2.40 -3.72
N LEU A 107 -2.51 -1.76 -4.01
CA LEU A 107 -1.84 -0.81 -3.12
C LEU A 107 -1.95 0.58 -3.74
N ILE A 108 -2.51 1.55 -3.00
CA ILE A 108 -2.73 2.90 -3.52
C ILE A 108 -1.94 3.89 -2.68
N GLU A 109 -0.92 4.54 -3.28
CA GLU A 109 -0.21 5.66 -2.65
C GLU A 109 -0.98 6.96 -2.87
N TRP A 110 -0.88 7.89 -1.92
CA TRP A 110 -1.60 9.15 -1.93
C TRP A 110 -3.11 8.96 -2.03
N ALA A 111 -3.61 7.93 -1.36
CA ALA A 111 -5.00 7.52 -1.43
C ALA A 111 -5.98 8.59 -0.90
N ASP A 112 -5.52 9.53 -0.08
CA ASP A 112 -6.31 10.67 0.38
C ASP A 112 -6.87 11.51 -0.78
N LYS A 113 -6.18 11.53 -1.93
CA LYS A 113 -6.66 12.24 -3.11
C LYS A 113 -7.85 11.55 -3.79
N VAL A 114 -8.05 10.27 -3.54
CA VAL A 114 -9.07 9.46 -4.21
C VAL A 114 -9.97 8.71 -3.22
N GLU A 115 -9.97 9.09 -1.94
CA GLU A 115 -10.77 8.40 -0.92
C GLU A 115 -12.26 8.33 -1.28
N ALA A 116 -12.80 9.34 -1.93
CA ALA A 116 -14.20 9.32 -2.34
C ALA A 116 -14.50 8.20 -3.34
N ALA A 117 -13.52 7.80 -4.16
CA ALA A 117 -13.68 6.67 -5.07
C ALA A 117 -13.64 5.33 -4.35
N LEU A 118 -13.16 5.29 -3.12
CA LEU A 118 -13.09 4.09 -2.29
C LEU A 118 -14.32 3.93 -1.39
N ALA A 119 -15.27 4.85 -1.45
CA ALA A 119 -16.51 4.77 -0.68
C ALA A 119 -17.26 3.48 -1.06
N GLY A 120 -17.72 2.73 -0.05
CA GLY A 120 -18.40 1.46 -0.26
C GLY A 120 -17.50 0.26 -0.50
N ILE A 121 -16.19 0.45 -0.57
CA ILE A 121 -15.22 -0.61 -0.70
C ILE A 121 -14.57 -0.86 0.66
N LYS A 122 -14.35 -2.13 1.02
CA LYS A 122 -13.55 -2.45 2.19
C LYS A 122 -12.07 -2.28 1.83
N TYR A 123 -11.37 -1.44 2.57
CA TYR A 123 -9.94 -1.26 2.39
C TYR A 123 -9.24 -1.06 3.73
N ILE A 124 -7.97 -1.42 3.75
CA ILE A 124 -7.11 -1.20 4.92
C ILE A 124 -6.47 0.18 4.73
N LYS A 125 -6.69 1.07 5.69
CA LYS A 125 -6.09 2.40 5.64
C LYS A 125 -4.79 2.40 6.44
N VAL A 126 -3.71 2.84 5.81
CA VAL A 126 -2.39 2.93 6.43
C VAL A 126 -1.90 4.38 6.34
N GLU A 127 -1.74 5.01 7.49
CA GLU A 127 -1.27 6.39 7.59
C GLU A 127 0.15 6.39 8.18
N LEU A 128 1.10 7.01 7.48
CA LEU A 128 2.49 7.12 7.91
C LEU A 128 2.83 8.56 8.24
N ALA A 129 3.60 8.75 9.31
CA ALA A 129 4.07 10.06 9.72
C ALA A 129 5.54 9.98 10.18
N HIS A 130 6.28 11.06 10.00
CA HIS A 130 7.63 11.20 10.54
C HIS A 130 7.59 11.39 12.05
N LEU A 131 8.53 10.73 12.76
CA LEU A 131 8.80 10.97 14.17
C LEU A 131 10.27 11.36 14.39
N GLY A 132 10.95 11.83 13.33
CA GLY A 132 12.36 12.11 13.32
C GLY A 132 13.00 11.57 12.04
N PRO A 133 14.34 11.61 11.89
CA PRO A 133 14.99 11.23 10.63
C PRO A 133 14.70 9.79 10.22
N ASP A 134 14.69 8.85 11.17
CA ASP A 134 14.55 7.43 10.88
C ASP A 134 13.30 6.79 11.45
N ASN A 135 12.63 7.47 12.37
CA ASN A 135 11.46 6.94 13.06
C ASN A 135 10.18 7.27 12.31
N ARG A 136 9.26 6.31 12.28
CA ARG A 136 7.96 6.46 11.62
C ARG A 136 6.85 5.98 12.53
N ALA A 137 5.73 6.71 12.55
CA ALA A 137 4.48 6.23 13.12
C ALA A 137 3.63 5.66 11.98
N ILE A 138 3.11 4.46 12.17
CA ILE A 138 2.26 3.77 11.20
C ILE A 138 0.94 3.46 11.88
N LYS A 139 -0.12 4.10 11.42
CA LYS A 139 -1.48 3.87 11.93
C LYS A 139 -2.26 3.05 10.93
N ILE A 140 -2.80 1.91 11.38
CA ILE A 140 -3.58 1.01 10.55
C ILE A 140 -5.02 1.03 11.03
N THR A 141 -5.93 1.22 10.10
CA THR A 141 -7.38 1.28 10.35
C THR A 141 -8.08 0.26 9.45
N ASN A 142 -9.10 -0.40 9.96
CA ASN A 142 -9.90 -1.40 9.26
C ASN A 142 -9.12 -2.65 8.83
N ALA A 143 -8.09 -3.04 9.54
CA ALA A 143 -7.39 -4.29 9.25
C ALA A 143 -8.33 -5.48 9.49
N PRO A 144 -8.41 -6.42 8.53
CA PRO A 144 -9.19 -7.64 8.73
C PRO A 144 -8.65 -8.46 9.90
N GLY A 145 -9.52 -9.25 10.52
CA GLY A 145 -9.15 -10.06 11.68
C GLY A 145 -8.09 -11.13 11.42
N TYR A 146 -7.87 -11.49 10.15
CA TYR A 146 -6.83 -12.47 9.79
C TYR A 146 -5.43 -11.86 9.75
N ILE A 147 -5.29 -10.54 9.78
CA ILE A 147 -3.97 -9.89 9.85
C ILE A 147 -3.60 -9.69 11.32
N LYS A 148 -2.49 -10.29 11.72
CA LYS A 148 -1.93 -10.19 13.07
C LYS A 148 -0.68 -9.32 13.05
N PHE A 149 -0.52 -8.55 14.12
CA PHE A 149 0.58 -7.59 14.25
C PHE A 149 1.50 -7.95 15.41
#